data_f277a025c7242a1ca624be743ad0f922
#
_entry.id   f277a025c7242a1ca624be743ad0f922
#
_cell.length_a   1.000
_cell.length_b   1.000
_cell.length_c   1.000
_cell.angle_alpha   90.00
_cell.angle_beta   90.00
_cell.angle_gamma   90.00
#
_symmetry.space_group_name_H-M   'P 1'
#
loop_
_entity.id
_entity.type
_entity.pdbx_description
1 polymer ?
#
loop_
_entity_poly.entity_id
_entity_poly.type
_entity_poly.pdbx_seq_one_letter_code
_entity_poly.pdbx_strand_id
1 'polypeptide(L)'
;MSAPGSSTSPASPTASATSWRAAAGLQRYEISAYARPGHRCWHNLNYWQFGDYLGLGAGAHSKLSFAHRVVRQVRTREPGLYMQRAQATHAVVQHTEVARTELPFEFMLNALRLQEGVALSTLTERTGLPLTAFQAALDEAERKGLLARDWQRVWPTERGFDFLSDLQALFLP
;
A
#
# COMPACT_ATOMS: atom_id res chain seq x y z
N MET A 1 -36.65 46.78 -17.96
CA MET A 1 -35.20 46.51 -17.96
C MET A 1 -34.96 45.46 -16.86
N SER A 2 -34.85 44.19 -17.24
CA SER A 2 -34.67 43.07 -16.31
C SER A 2 -33.21 42.66 -16.35
N ALA A 3 -32.59 42.58 -15.18
CA ALA A 3 -31.20 42.12 -15.04
C ALA A 3 -31.10 40.57 -15.14
N PRO A 4 -30.05 40.01 -15.74
CA PRO A 4 -29.86 38.56 -15.79
C PRO A 4 -29.32 38.02 -14.47
N GLY A 5 -30.02 37.06 -13.89
CA GLY A 5 -29.56 36.30 -12.71
C GLY A 5 -28.37 35.42 -13.05
N SER A 6 -27.27 35.62 -12.36
CA SER A 6 -26.09 34.73 -12.41
C SER A 6 -26.38 33.48 -11.63
N SER A 7 -26.57 32.36 -12.34
CA SER A 7 -26.63 31.04 -11.74
C SER A 7 -25.20 30.55 -11.41
N THR A 8 -24.79 30.66 -10.15
CA THR A 8 -23.62 29.99 -9.64
C THR A 8 -23.95 28.50 -9.43
N SER A 9 -23.43 27.64 -10.30
CA SER A 9 -23.45 26.21 -10.09
C SER A 9 -22.67 25.85 -8.81
N PRO A 10 -23.18 24.92 -7.97
CA PRO A 10 -22.44 24.48 -6.79
C PRO A 10 -21.19 23.71 -7.21
N ALA A 11 -20.03 24.12 -6.69
CA ALA A 11 -18.77 23.45 -6.91
C ALA A 11 -18.87 21.99 -6.45
N SER A 12 -18.30 21.06 -7.24
CA SER A 12 -18.27 19.63 -6.94
C SER A 12 -17.68 19.37 -5.55
N PRO A 13 -18.28 18.51 -4.72
CA PRO A 13 -17.85 18.30 -3.32
C PRO A 13 -16.41 17.78 -3.18
N THR A 14 -15.85 17.18 -4.22
CA THR A 14 -14.44 16.74 -4.27
C THR A 14 -13.43 17.88 -4.32
N ALA A 15 -13.73 18.98 -5.02
CA ALA A 15 -12.85 20.15 -5.09
C ALA A 15 -12.74 20.87 -3.73
N SER A 16 -13.81 20.89 -2.93
CA SER A 16 -13.82 21.54 -1.61
C SER A 16 -12.96 20.77 -0.58
N ALA A 17 -13.01 19.44 -0.58
CA ALA A 17 -12.27 18.60 0.37
C ALA A 17 -10.74 18.69 0.18
N THR A 18 -10.27 18.83 -1.05
CA THR A 18 -8.84 19.00 -1.35
C THR A 18 -8.32 20.38 -0.94
N SER A 19 -9.14 21.43 -1.12
CA SER A 19 -8.75 22.80 -0.83
C SER A 19 -8.57 23.09 0.67
N TRP A 20 -9.46 22.61 1.56
CA TRP A 20 -9.30 22.82 3.00
C TRP A 20 -8.16 22.00 3.61
N ARG A 21 -7.87 20.80 3.07
CA ARG A 21 -6.71 20.01 3.48
C ARG A 21 -5.40 20.71 3.16
N ALA A 22 -5.28 21.27 1.94
CA ALA A 22 -4.13 22.05 1.53
C ALA A 22 -3.97 23.32 2.40
N ALA A 23 -5.06 24.04 2.70
CA ALA A 23 -5.05 25.20 3.58
C ALA A 23 -4.62 24.84 5.02
N ALA A 24 -4.90 23.62 5.49
CA ALA A 24 -4.42 23.10 6.77
C ALA A 24 -2.97 22.61 6.74
N GLY A 25 -2.25 22.73 5.61
CA GLY A 25 -0.88 22.24 5.42
C GLY A 25 -0.78 20.72 5.34
N LEU A 26 -1.88 20.04 5.03
CA LEU A 26 -1.91 18.58 4.88
C LEU A 26 -1.57 18.19 3.44
N GLN A 27 -0.57 17.33 3.29
CA GLN A 27 -0.15 16.77 2.02
C GLN A 27 -0.56 15.30 1.96
N ARG A 28 -1.07 14.87 0.83
CA ARG A 28 -1.34 13.47 0.56
C ARG A 28 0.00 12.74 0.43
N TYR A 29 0.18 11.62 1.12
CA TYR A 29 1.39 10.81 1.02
C TYR A 29 1.11 9.36 0.60
N GLU A 30 -0.15 8.91 0.75
CA GLU A 30 -0.65 7.65 0.21
C GLU A 30 -2.10 7.83 -0.26
N ILE A 31 -2.72 6.82 -0.84
CA ILE A 31 -4.00 6.92 -1.54
C ILE A 31 -5.13 7.52 -0.70
N SER A 32 -5.15 7.30 0.61
CA SER A 32 -6.22 7.72 1.53
C SER A 32 -5.73 8.53 2.74
N ALA A 33 -4.42 8.75 2.91
CA ALA A 33 -3.87 9.42 4.06
C ALA A 33 -3.15 10.73 3.72
N TYR A 34 -3.34 11.70 4.63
CA TYR A 34 -2.79 13.03 4.56
C TYR A 34 -2.04 13.33 5.87
N ALA A 35 -0.93 14.04 5.78
CA ALA A 35 -0.15 14.45 6.94
C ALA A 35 0.55 15.79 6.66
N ARG A 36 0.92 16.51 7.72
CA ARG A 36 1.88 17.62 7.61
C ARG A 36 3.27 17.04 7.31
N PRO A 37 4.17 17.78 6.66
CA PRO A 37 5.56 17.38 6.49
C PRO A 37 6.18 16.91 7.82
N GLY A 38 6.84 15.75 7.81
CA GLY A 38 7.44 15.16 9.01
C GLY A 38 6.48 14.42 9.96
N HIS A 39 5.15 14.44 9.72
CA HIS A 39 4.15 13.82 10.60
C HIS A 39 3.39 12.66 9.94
N ARG A 40 4.00 11.97 8.98
CA ARG A 40 3.43 10.77 8.37
C ARG A 40 3.31 9.64 9.40
N CYS A 41 2.25 8.85 9.32
CA CYS A 41 2.03 7.73 10.22
C CYS A 41 3.04 6.59 9.93
N TRP A 42 3.99 6.37 10.85
CA TRP A 42 5.01 5.33 10.72
C TRP A 42 4.43 3.93 10.62
N HIS A 43 3.34 3.66 11.35
CA HIS A 43 2.65 2.38 11.27
C HIS A 43 2.15 2.11 9.85
N ASN A 44 1.51 3.09 9.21
CA ASN A 44 1.05 2.98 7.83
C ASN A 44 2.22 2.82 6.85
N LEU A 45 3.27 3.64 7.01
CA LEU A 45 4.46 3.55 6.16
C LEU A 45 5.12 2.18 6.24
N ASN A 46 5.17 1.56 7.44
CA ASN A 46 5.70 0.21 7.60
C ASN A 46 4.94 -0.79 6.71
N TYR A 47 3.61 -0.73 6.68
CA TYR A 47 2.80 -1.60 5.79
C TYR A 47 3.06 -1.31 4.32
N TRP A 48 3.03 -0.03 3.93
CA TRP A 48 3.18 0.36 2.53
C TRP A 48 4.60 0.12 1.98
N GLN A 49 5.60 0.06 2.84
CA GLN A 49 6.98 -0.32 2.51
C GLN A 49 7.23 -1.81 2.68
N PHE A 50 6.18 -2.61 2.77
CA PHE A 50 6.25 -4.05 2.94
C PHE A 50 7.04 -4.49 4.18
N GLY A 51 7.01 -3.69 5.25
CA GLY A 51 7.67 -4.00 6.52
C GLY A 51 7.00 -5.14 7.27
N ASP A 52 7.73 -5.70 8.23
CA ASP A 52 7.23 -6.76 9.10
C ASP A 52 6.38 -6.21 10.24
N TYR A 53 5.45 -7.03 10.70
CA TYR A 53 4.63 -6.72 11.86
C TYR A 53 4.18 -7.99 12.57
N LEU A 54 4.10 -7.89 13.90
CA LEU A 54 3.55 -8.92 14.78
C LEU A 54 2.15 -8.54 15.22
N GLY A 55 1.18 -9.37 14.89
CA GLY A 55 -0.18 -9.24 15.41
C GLY A 55 -0.29 -9.85 16.80
N LEU A 56 -0.81 -9.09 17.77
CA LEU A 56 -1.12 -9.54 19.12
C LEU A 56 -2.61 -9.40 19.35
N GLY A 57 -3.20 -10.42 19.97
CA GLY A 57 -4.64 -10.44 20.27
C GLY A 57 -5.47 -11.33 19.33
N ALA A 58 -6.75 -11.44 19.63
CA ALA A 58 -7.70 -12.22 18.88
C ALA A 58 -7.89 -11.66 17.47
N GLY A 59 -7.84 -12.53 16.46
CA GLY A 59 -7.98 -12.17 15.05
C GLY A 59 -6.81 -11.40 14.46
N ALA A 60 -5.72 -11.21 15.20
CA ALA A 60 -4.56 -10.44 14.72
C ALA A 60 -3.80 -11.18 13.63
N HIS A 61 -3.28 -10.40 12.69
CA HIS A 61 -2.47 -10.86 11.57
C HIS A 61 -1.00 -10.50 11.81
N SER A 62 -0.10 -11.32 11.32
CA SER A 62 1.35 -11.06 11.29
C SER A 62 1.88 -11.25 9.88
N LYS A 63 2.91 -10.50 9.53
CA LYS A 63 3.76 -10.72 8.36
C LYS A 63 5.21 -10.70 8.82
N LEU A 64 5.95 -11.75 8.50
CA LEU A 64 7.34 -11.94 8.88
C LEU A 64 8.15 -12.30 7.64
N SER A 65 9.19 -11.51 7.38
CA SER A 65 10.12 -11.73 6.28
C SER A 65 11.40 -12.41 6.79
N PHE A 66 11.81 -13.45 6.11
CA PHE A 66 13.08 -14.16 6.30
C PHE A 66 13.89 -14.06 5.00
N ALA A 67 15.16 -14.39 5.04
CA ALA A 67 16.05 -14.26 3.89
C ALA A 67 15.57 -14.94 2.60
N HIS A 68 14.73 -15.97 2.70
CA HIS A 68 14.28 -16.79 1.57
C HIS A 68 12.77 -16.98 1.48
N ARG A 69 11.99 -16.46 2.44
CA ARG A 69 10.53 -16.63 2.49
C ARG A 69 9.84 -15.48 3.23
N VAL A 70 8.59 -15.25 2.88
CA VAL A 70 7.67 -14.36 3.61
C VAL A 70 6.52 -15.20 4.15
N VAL A 71 6.23 -15.05 5.43
CA VAL A 71 5.21 -15.83 6.13
C VAL A 71 4.11 -14.89 6.63
N ARG A 72 2.86 -15.30 6.44
CA ARG A 72 1.68 -14.69 7.04
C ARG A 72 1.10 -15.61 8.10
N GLN A 73 0.70 -15.03 9.22
CA GLN A 73 0.03 -15.75 10.30
C GLN A 73 -1.27 -15.05 10.67
N VAL A 74 -2.28 -15.84 11.00
CA VAL A 74 -3.55 -15.36 11.53
C VAL A 74 -3.80 -16.04 12.88
N ARG A 75 -4.20 -15.25 13.87
CA ARG A 75 -4.53 -15.75 15.20
C ARG A 75 -6.02 -16.05 15.30
N THR A 76 -6.37 -16.93 16.25
CA THR A 76 -7.77 -17.26 16.57
C THR A 76 -8.59 -15.97 16.72
N ARG A 77 -9.70 -15.90 15.98
CA ARG A 77 -10.52 -14.66 15.91
C ARG A 77 -11.43 -14.50 17.13
N GLU A 78 -11.99 -15.60 17.66
CA GLU A 78 -12.90 -15.58 18.80
C GLU A 78 -12.09 -15.33 20.09
N PRO A 79 -12.43 -14.28 20.91
CA PRO A 79 -11.61 -13.85 22.06
C PRO A 79 -11.42 -14.90 23.14
N GLY A 80 -12.49 -15.61 23.54
CA GLY A 80 -12.41 -16.64 24.58
C GLY A 80 -11.53 -17.81 24.18
N LEU A 81 -11.71 -18.28 22.95
CA LEU A 81 -10.88 -19.34 22.38
C LEU A 81 -9.43 -18.88 22.14
N TYR A 82 -9.22 -17.60 21.79
CA TYR A 82 -7.88 -17.03 21.70
C TYR A 82 -7.16 -17.09 23.04
N MET A 83 -7.81 -16.67 24.15
CA MET A 83 -7.22 -16.70 25.49
C MET A 83 -6.83 -18.12 25.90
N GLN A 84 -7.70 -19.11 25.68
CA GLN A 84 -7.41 -20.51 25.96
C GLN A 84 -6.21 -21.01 25.14
N ARG A 85 -6.20 -20.76 23.83
CA ARG A 85 -5.13 -21.20 22.92
C ARG A 85 -3.80 -20.45 23.14
N ALA A 86 -3.85 -19.18 23.54
CA ALA A 86 -2.66 -18.40 23.83
C ALA A 86 -1.88 -18.96 25.04
N GLN A 87 -2.58 -19.43 26.06
CA GLN A 87 -1.96 -20.10 27.22
C GLN A 87 -1.27 -21.42 26.83
N ALA A 88 -1.80 -22.11 25.82
CA ALA A 88 -1.25 -23.38 25.31
C ALA A 88 -0.29 -23.19 24.11
N THR A 89 0.14 -21.95 23.80
CA THR A 89 1.00 -21.61 22.64
C THR A 89 0.43 -21.95 21.27
N HIS A 90 -0.89 -22.16 21.15
CA HIS A 90 -1.58 -22.55 19.91
C HIS A 90 -2.51 -21.46 19.36
N ALA A 91 -2.24 -20.19 19.64
CA ALA A 91 -3.09 -19.08 19.22
C ALA A 91 -3.06 -18.80 17.71
N VAL A 92 -2.01 -19.25 17.00
CA VAL A 92 -1.91 -19.15 15.54
C VAL A 92 -2.72 -20.27 14.92
N VAL A 93 -3.72 -19.92 14.08
CA VAL A 93 -4.60 -20.88 13.41
C VAL A 93 -4.34 -21.01 11.93
N GLN A 94 -3.64 -20.03 11.35
CA GLN A 94 -3.21 -20.10 9.96
C GLN A 94 -1.76 -19.64 9.88
N HIS A 95 -0.96 -20.43 9.16
CA HIS A 95 0.42 -20.15 8.86
C HIS A 95 0.62 -20.43 7.36
N THR A 96 0.85 -19.39 6.58
CA THR A 96 0.94 -19.48 5.13
C THR A 96 2.24 -18.84 4.68
N GLU A 97 3.02 -19.56 3.90
CA GLU A 97 4.16 -19.00 3.17
C GLU A 97 3.65 -18.39 1.86
N VAL A 98 4.05 -17.16 1.57
CA VAL A 98 3.72 -16.49 0.32
C VAL A 98 4.58 -17.10 -0.79
N ALA A 99 3.93 -17.57 -1.85
CA ALA A 99 4.65 -18.14 -2.99
C ALA A 99 5.58 -17.09 -3.63
N ARG A 100 6.77 -17.52 -4.05
CA ARG A 100 7.76 -16.59 -4.65
C ARG A 100 7.22 -15.88 -5.90
N THR A 101 6.33 -16.53 -6.64
CA THR A 101 5.64 -15.95 -7.81
C THR A 101 4.61 -14.88 -7.44
N GLU A 102 4.08 -14.91 -6.23
CA GLU A 102 3.09 -13.95 -5.72
C GLU A 102 3.76 -12.73 -5.06
N LEU A 103 5.03 -12.84 -4.66
CA LEU A 103 5.74 -11.76 -3.95
C LEU A 103 5.80 -10.43 -4.72
N PRO A 104 5.96 -10.37 -6.06
CA PRO A 104 5.89 -9.12 -6.79
C PRO A 104 4.55 -8.41 -6.63
N PHE A 105 3.45 -9.15 -6.76
CA PHE A 105 2.12 -8.60 -6.56
C PHE A 105 1.89 -8.15 -5.11
N GLU A 106 2.22 -9.00 -4.14
CA GLU A 106 2.08 -8.73 -2.70
C GLU A 106 2.87 -7.47 -2.27
N PHE A 107 4.06 -7.28 -2.81
CA PHE A 107 4.86 -6.09 -2.57
C PHE A 107 4.21 -4.85 -3.21
N MET A 108 3.90 -4.91 -4.50
CA MET A 108 3.38 -3.78 -5.26
C MET A 108 1.96 -3.38 -4.84
N LEU A 109 1.15 -4.31 -4.37
CA LEU A 109 -0.16 -4.04 -3.76
C LEU A 109 -0.07 -2.99 -2.63
N ASN A 110 1.01 -3.03 -1.88
CA ASN A 110 1.30 -2.08 -0.80
C ASN A 110 2.08 -0.86 -1.29
N ALA A 111 3.19 -1.07 -1.98
CA ALA A 111 4.15 -0.04 -2.34
C ALA A 111 3.56 1.05 -3.26
N LEU A 112 2.71 0.66 -4.21
CA LEU A 112 2.07 1.59 -5.15
C LEU A 112 0.99 2.48 -4.52
N ARG A 113 0.67 2.28 -3.24
CA ARG A 113 -0.18 3.20 -2.48
C ARG A 113 0.55 4.49 -2.10
N LEU A 114 1.88 4.46 -2.05
CA LEU A 114 2.71 5.63 -1.72
C LEU A 114 2.85 6.56 -2.93
N GLN A 115 2.53 7.84 -2.75
CA GLN A 115 2.64 8.85 -3.81
C GLN A 115 4.09 9.01 -4.28
N GLU A 116 5.04 8.97 -3.36
CA GLU A 116 6.47 9.06 -3.66
C GLU A 116 7.06 7.73 -4.14
N GLY A 117 6.24 6.67 -4.19
CA GLY A 117 6.71 5.32 -4.52
C GLY A 117 7.75 4.79 -3.53
N VAL A 118 8.58 3.87 -4.01
CA VAL A 118 9.60 3.18 -3.20
C VAL A 118 10.94 3.12 -3.93
N ALA A 119 12.02 2.93 -3.17
CA ALA A 119 13.32 2.66 -3.77
C ALA A 119 13.34 1.27 -4.43
N LEU A 120 14.02 1.14 -5.57
CA LEU A 120 14.19 -0.14 -6.26
C LEU A 120 14.94 -1.17 -5.40
N SER A 121 15.86 -0.71 -4.54
CA SER A 121 16.53 -1.58 -3.56
C SER A 121 15.55 -2.22 -2.58
N THR A 122 14.50 -1.50 -2.18
CA THR A 122 13.49 -2.00 -1.25
C THR A 122 12.72 -3.21 -1.83
N LEU A 123 12.51 -3.27 -3.16
CA LEU A 123 11.91 -4.43 -3.80
C LEU A 123 12.73 -5.69 -3.52
N THR A 124 14.03 -5.61 -3.75
CA THR A 124 14.94 -6.75 -3.58
C THR A 124 15.18 -7.08 -2.12
N GLU A 125 15.35 -6.09 -1.26
CA GLU A 125 15.59 -6.25 0.18
C GLU A 125 14.40 -6.89 0.91
N ARG A 126 13.17 -6.48 0.55
CA ARG A 126 11.95 -6.94 1.24
C ARG A 126 11.37 -8.24 0.71
N THR A 127 11.64 -8.56 -0.55
CA THR A 127 11.10 -9.79 -1.17
C THR A 127 12.14 -10.89 -1.32
N GLY A 128 13.44 -10.56 -1.27
CA GLY A 128 14.52 -11.51 -1.59
C GLY A 128 14.53 -11.90 -3.07
N LEU A 129 13.82 -11.17 -3.95
CA LEU A 129 13.78 -11.41 -5.38
C LEU A 129 14.73 -10.45 -6.11
N PRO A 130 15.36 -10.88 -7.21
CA PRO A 130 16.11 -9.98 -8.06
C PRO A 130 15.15 -9.00 -8.77
N LEU A 131 15.63 -7.81 -9.13
CA LEU A 131 14.81 -6.81 -9.83
C LEU A 131 14.22 -7.33 -11.14
N THR A 132 14.89 -8.28 -11.78
CA THR A 132 14.40 -8.95 -13.01
C THR A 132 13.06 -9.66 -12.84
N ALA A 133 12.69 -10.07 -11.60
CA ALA A 133 11.39 -10.65 -11.31
C ALA A 133 10.24 -9.64 -11.47
N PHE A 134 10.53 -8.35 -11.44
CA PHE A 134 9.56 -7.26 -11.59
C PHE A 134 9.60 -6.62 -12.98
N GLN A 135 10.65 -6.89 -13.78
CA GLN A 135 11.00 -6.12 -14.96
C GLN A 135 9.88 -6.05 -15.98
N ALA A 136 9.30 -7.19 -16.37
CA ALA A 136 8.24 -7.23 -17.38
C ALA A 136 7.01 -6.41 -16.98
N ALA A 137 6.58 -6.51 -15.72
CA ALA A 137 5.44 -5.77 -15.20
C ALA A 137 5.76 -4.27 -15.07
N LEU A 138 6.97 -3.90 -14.67
CA LEU A 138 7.43 -2.51 -14.61
C LEU A 138 7.44 -1.88 -16.00
N ASP A 139 7.99 -2.56 -17.00
CA ASP A 139 8.05 -2.09 -18.38
C ASP A 139 6.65 -1.90 -18.99
N GLU A 140 5.74 -2.83 -18.71
CA GLU A 140 4.35 -2.74 -19.16
C GLU A 140 3.59 -1.60 -18.48
N ALA A 141 3.77 -1.42 -17.16
CA ALA A 141 3.15 -0.33 -16.40
C ALA A 141 3.64 1.04 -16.89
N GLU A 142 4.93 1.16 -17.19
CA GLU A 142 5.54 2.37 -17.73
C GLU A 142 5.04 2.65 -19.15
N ARG A 143 4.98 1.63 -20.01
CA ARG A 143 4.42 1.72 -21.37
C ARG A 143 2.96 2.19 -21.38
N LYS A 144 2.17 1.78 -20.38
CA LYS A 144 0.78 2.24 -20.18
C LYS A 144 0.68 3.64 -19.57
N GLY A 145 1.79 4.23 -19.14
CA GLY A 145 1.82 5.52 -18.48
C GLY A 145 1.21 5.51 -17.08
N LEU A 146 1.13 4.33 -16.43
CA LEU A 146 0.59 4.17 -15.08
C LEU A 146 1.67 4.30 -14.02
N LEU A 147 2.93 4.09 -14.39
CA LEU A 147 4.07 4.09 -13.50
C LEU A 147 5.21 4.87 -14.15
N ALA A 148 6.03 5.50 -13.33
CA ALA A 148 7.30 6.10 -13.73
C ALA A 148 8.40 5.57 -12.82
N ARG A 149 9.62 5.52 -13.34
CA ARG A 149 10.81 5.12 -12.59
C ARG A 149 12.05 5.85 -13.06
N ASP A 150 13.02 5.96 -12.19
CA ASP A 150 14.39 6.31 -12.50
C ASP A 150 15.35 5.18 -12.08
N TRP A 151 16.62 5.47 -11.97
CA TRP A 151 17.61 4.47 -11.57
C TRP A 151 17.58 4.09 -10.08
N GLN A 152 16.83 4.84 -9.25
CA GLN A 152 16.75 4.62 -7.81
C GLN A 152 15.35 4.22 -7.34
N ARG A 153 14.30 4.72 -7.98
CA ARG A 153 12.93 4.67 -7.46
C ARG A 153 11.91 4.30 -8.53
N VAL A 154 10.78 3.85 -8.05
CA VAL A 154 9.57 3.59 -8.83
C VAL A 154 8.37 4.20 -8.12
N TRP A 155 7.50 4.89 -8.86
CA TRP A 155 6.31 5.54 -8.30
C TRP A 155 5.13 5.52 -9.30
N PRO A 156 3.88 5.50 -8.82
CA PRO A 156 2.72 5.63 -9.67
C PRO A 156 2.64 7.06 -10.24
N THR A 157 2.23 7.20 -11.50
CA THR A 157 1.85 8.50 -12.07
C THR A 157 0.49 8.96 -11.50
N GLU A 158 0.05 10.19 -11.78
CA GLU A 158 -1.32 10.61 -11.44
C GLU A 158 -2.35 9.65 -12.02
N ARG A 159 -2.20 9.27 -13.29
CA ARG A 159 -3.03 8.27 -13.94
C ARG A 159 -2.93 6.89 -13.24
N GLY A 160 -1.75 6.50 -12.79
CA GLY A 160 -1.56 5.27 -12.04
C GLY A 160 -2.28 5.27 -10.69
N PHE A 161 -2.40 6.44 -10.05
CA PHE A 161 -3.21 6.59 -8.85
C PHE A 161 -4.71 6.48 -9.13
N ASP A 162 -5.19 7.05 -10.23
CA ASP A 162 -6.61 6.97 -10.62
C ASP A 162 -7.01 5.53 -10.99
N PHE A 163 -6.08 4.78 -11.59
CA PHE A 163 -6.24 3.39 -12.01
C PHE A 163 -5.37 2.43 -11.20
N LEU A 164 -5.29 2.63 -9.88
CA LEU A 164 -4.37 1.88 -9.02
C LEU A 164 -4.60 0.37 -9.06
N SER A 165 -5.84 -0.08 -9.10
CA SER A 165 -6.15 -1.51 -9.16
C SER A 165 -5.68 -2.15 -10.48
N ASP A 166 -5.80 -1.43 -11.60
CA ASP A 166 -5.31 -1.89 -12.90
C ASP A 166 -3.78 -1.93 -12.92
N LEU A 167 -3.13 -0.91 -12.33
CA LEU A 167 -1.68 -0.88 -12.17
C LEU A 167 -1.19 -2.06 -11.32
N GLN A 168 -1.82 -2.31 -10.18
CA GLN A 168 -1.48 -3.42 -9.29
C GLN A 168 -1.68 -4.78 -9.97
N ALA A 169 -2.74 -4.92 -10.78
CA ALA A 169 -3.04 -6.17 -11.49
C ALA A 169 -1.96 -6.59 -12.49
N LEU A 170 -1.12 -5.67 -12.97
CA LEU A 170 0.01 -6.00 -13.87
C LEU A 170 1.08 -6.86 -13.19
N PHE A 171 1.09 -6.91 -11.86
CA PHE A 171 2.05 -7.69 -11.07
C PHE A 171 1.51 -9.04 -10.62
N LEU A 172 0.27 -9.39 -10.99
CA LEU A 172 -0.27 -10.74 -10.76
C LEU A 172 0.57 -11.79 -11.50
N PRO A 173 0.72 -12.99 -10.89
CA PRO A 173 1.48 -14.10 -11.50
C PRO A 173 0.84 -14.64 -12.75
#